data_4af5b76e37cc691f9b6c0982680eb7cf
#
_entry.id   4af5b76e37cc691f9b6c0982680eb7cf
#
_cell.length_a   1.000
_cell.length_b   1.000
_cell.length_c   1.000
_cell.angle_alpha   90.00
_cell.angle_beta   90.00
_cell.angle_gamma   90.00
#
_symmetry.space_group_name_H-M   'P 1'
#
loop_
_entity.id
_entity.type
_entity.pdbx_description
1 polymer ?
#
loop_
_entity_poly.entity_id
_entity_poly.type
_entity_poly.pdbx_seq_one_letter_code
_entity_poly.pdbx_strand_id
1 'polypeptide(L)'
;VPLTRLNTQAVARAVESNVAVKSASVSRRWPTSLRVSVSMRAGMAVEASSGSYWLVDDQGVAFERLGSAGGYPLLTLSEDRATGASDVASVLGALDESTRSQVSAITSSGTQVTFTLRGGQTVKWGTNEDAPQKARVLATLLANVTATTYDVSSPNHPVTS
;
A
#
# COMPACT_ATOMS: atom_id res chain seq x y z
N VAL A 1 -14.60 13.68 -35.95
CA VAL A 1 -14.55 12.22 -36.23
C VAL A 1 -15.84 11.62 -35.71
N PRO A 2 -16.59 10.83 -36.52
CA PRO A 2 -17.78 10.15 -36.04
C PRO A 2 -17.46 9.22 -34.89
N LEU A 3 -18.28 9.21 -33.81
CA LEU A 3 -18.09 8.35 -32.64
C LEU A 3 -18.03 6.84 -32.95
N THR A 4 -18.62 6.46 -34.10
CA THR A 4 -18.59 5.08 -34.63
C THR A 4 -17.18 4.60 -35.00
N ARG A 5 -16.25 5.50 -35.30
CA ARG A 5 -14.86 5.23 -35.68
C ARG A 5 -13.85 5.50 -34.55
N LEU A 6 -14.32 5.97 -33.39
CA LEU A 6 -13.44 6.25 -32.27
C LEU A 6 -12.98 4.94 -31.64
N ASN A 7 -11.65 4.78 -31.55
CA ASN A 7 -11.07 3.62 -30.85
C ASN A 7 -11.10 3.87 -29.34
N THR A 8 -12.07 3.28 -28.65
CA THR A 8 -12.23 3.42 -27.20
C THR A 8 -11.04 2.92 -26.39
N GLN A 9 -10.32 1.92 -26.90
CA GLN A 9 -9.07 1.43 -26.27
C GLN A 9 -7.94 2.45 -26.38
N ALA A 10 -7.84 3.17 -27.51
CA ALA A 10 -6.83 4.22 -27.66
C ALA A 10 -7.10 5.38 -26.69
N VAL A 11 -8.36 5.73 -26.47
CA VAL A 11 -8.75 6.75 -25.48
C VAL A 11 -8.43 6.27 -24.06
N ALA A 12 -8.75 5.03 -23.71
CA ALA A 12 -8.42 4.46 -22.41
C ALA A 12 -6.91 4.51 -22.15
N ARG A 13 -6.09 4.04 -23.10
CA ARG A 13 -4.62 4.09 -23.00
C ARG A 13 -4.08 5.51 -22.85
N ALA A 14 -4.66 6.48 -23.55
CA ALA A 14 -4.27 7.88 -23.42
C ALA A 14 -4.55 8.43 -22.01
N VAL A 15 -5.63 8.02 -21.38
CA VAL A 15 -5.94 8.38 -19.98
C VAL A 15 -5.01 7.66 -19.00
N GLU A 16 -4.74 6.38 -19.25
CA GLU A 16 -3.83 5.54 -18.43
C GLU A 16 -2.35 5.96 -18.54
N SER A 17 -1.99 6.76 -19.55
CA SER A 17 -0.64 7.32 -19.64
C SER A 17 -0.31 8.30 -18.51
N ASN A 18 -1.32 8.83 -17.81
CA ASN A 18 -1.12 9.59 -16.59
C ASN A 18 -0.82 8.61 -15.43
N VAL A 19 0.36 8.74 -14.83
CA VAL A 19 0.83 7.84 -13.77
C VAL A 19 -0.10 7.81 -12.53
N ALA A 20 -0.85 8.88 -12.27
CA ALA A 20 -1.84 8.94 -11.19
C ALA A 20 -3.10 8.11 -11.47
N VAL A 21 -3.29 7.65 -12.69
CA VAL A 21 -4.42 6.80 -13.08
C VAL A 21 -4.03 5.33 -12.92
N LYS A 22 -4.80 4.60 -12.12
CA LYS A 22 -4.62 3.15 -11.94
C LYS A 22 -5.19 2.37 -13.13
N SER A 23 -6.37 2.77 -13.59
CA SER A 23 -7.03 2.19 -14.76
C SER A 23 -8.08 3.13 -15.34
N ALA A 24 -8.34 2.97 -16.63
CA ALA A 24 -9.43 3.70 -17.31
C ALA A 24 -10.26 2.74 -18.17
N SER A 25 -11.55 2.94 -18.19
CA SER A 25 -12.46 2.23 -19.09
C SER A 25 -13.30 3.23 -19.88
N VAL A 26 -13.46 2.97 -21.17
CA VAL A 26 -14.22 3.81 -22.08
C VAL A 26 -15.30 2.98 -22.72
N SER A 27 -16.56 3.37 -22.51
CA SER A 27 -17.72 2.73 -23.12
C SER A 27 -18.54 3.72 -23.93
N ARG A 28 -19.15 3.24 -25.01
CA ARG A 28 -20.08 4.03 -25.84
C ARG A 28 -21.46 4.01 -25.22
N ARG A 29 -22.07 5.17 -25.06
CA ARG A 29 -23.48 5.33 -24.78
C ARG A 29 -24.18 5.85 -26.00
N TRP A 30 -24.94 5.00 -26.65
CA TRP A 30 -25.75 5.38 -27.83
C TRP A 30 -26.78 6.47 -27.47
N PRO A 31 -27.05 7.41 -28.39
CA PRO A 31 -26.47 7.50 -29.75
C PRO A 31 -25.19 8.35 -29.84
N THR A 32 -24.88 9.25 -28.89
CA THR A 32 -23.92 10.35 -29.13
C THR A 32 -22.93 10.59 -28.01
N SER A 33 -22.82 9.72 -27.00
CA SER A 33 -21.96 9.97 -25.85
C SER A 33 -20.95 8.83 -25.56
N LEU A 34 -19.84 9.21 -24.96
CA LEU A 34 -18.86 8.31 -24.37
C LEU A 34 -18.92 8.42 -22.85
N ARG A 35 -18.83 7.28 -22.17
CA ARG A 35 -18.60 7.23 -20.74
C ARG A 35 -17.13 6.85 -20.53
N VAL A 36 -16.38 7.70 -19.83
CA VAL A 36 -15.03 7.42 -19.37
C VAL A 36 -15.10 7.22 -17.86
N SER A 37 -14.71 6.05 -17.38
CA SER A 37 -14.60 5.74 -15.95
C SER A 37 -13.12 5.61 -15.62
N VAL A 38 -12.64 6.37 -14.65
CA VAL A 38 -11.24 6.44 -14.25
C VAL A 38 -11.13 6.00 -12.81
N SER A 39 -10.22 5.06 -12.53
CA SER A 39 -9.80 4.69 -11.19
C SER A 39 -8.45 5.34 -10.92
N MET A 40 -8.41 6.20 -9.91
CA MET A 40 -7.16 6.85 -9.50
C MET A 40 -6.35 5.93 -8.59
N ARG A 41 -5.01 6.11 -8.58
CA ARG A 41 -4.15 5.43 -7.61
C ARG A 41 -4.40 5.99 -6.22
N ALA A 42 -4.37 5.10 -5.23
CA ALA A 42 -4.44 5.46 -3.82
C ALA A 42 -3.07 5.19 -3.18
N GLY A 43 -2.51 6.17 -2.51
CA GLY A 43 -1.24 6.01 -1.81
C GLY A 43 -1.41 5.22 -0.53
N MET A 44 -0.49 4.30 -0.25
CA MET A 44 -0.43 3.55 1.00
C MET A 44 0.77 3.94 1.88
N ALA A 45 1.87 4.34 1.27
CA ALA A 45 3.12 4.65 1.93
C ALA A 45 3.97 5.59 1.08
N VAL A 46 5.08 6.10 1.61
CA VAL A 46 5.98 6.99 0.89
C VAL A 46 7.39 6.41 0.84
N GLU A 47 8.06 6.58 -0.28
CA GLU A 47 9.50 6.35 -0.42
C GLU A 47 10.26 7.67 -0.40
N ALA A 48 11.37 7.71 0.33
CA ALA A 48 12.29 8.85 0.28
C ALA A 48 13.27 8.67 -0.87
N SER A 49 13.34 9.67 -1.75
CA SER A 49 14.30 9.71 -2.85
C SER A 49 14.75 11.13 -3.12
N SER A 50 16.07 11.33 -3.13
CA SER A 50 16.72 12.62 -3.48
C SER A 50 16.12 13.83 -2.77
N GLY A 51 15.84 13.70 -1.45
CA GLY A 51 15.31 14.78 -0.62
C GLY A 51 13.81 15.07 -0.83
N SER A 52 13.11 14.19 -1.50
CA SER A 52 11.65 14.24 -1.71
C SER A 52 11.01 12.92 -1.27
N TYR A 53 9.71 12.97 -1.07
CA TYR A 53 8.89 11.79 -0.78
C TYR A 53 8.02 11.47 -1.99
N TRP A 54 7.91 10.21 -2.33
CA TRP A 54 7.06 9.74 -3.42
C TRP A 54 5.98 8.83 -2.87
N LEU A 55 4.74 9.19 -3.12
CA LEU A 55 3.59 8.39 -2.73
C LEU A 55 3.53 7.14 -3.60
N VAL A 56 3.43 5.97 -2.94
CA VAL A 56 3.46 4.65 -3.57
C VAL A 56 2.14 3.95 -3.34
N ASP A 57 1.62 3.29 -4.37
CA ASP A 57 0.40 2.51 -4.31
C ASP A 57 0.63 1.03 -3.95
N ASP A 58 -0.44 0.25 -3.91
CA ASP A 58 -0.47 -1.19 -3.62
C ASP A 58 0.23 -2.07 -4.68
N GLN A 59 0.63 -1.48 -5.80
CA GLN A 59 1.37 -2.15 -6.88
C GLN A 59 2.85 -1.75 -6.92
N GLY A 60 3.30 -0.92 -5.97
CA GLY A 60 4.67 -0.41 -5.92
C GLY A 60 4.95 0.73 -6.90
N VAL A 61 3.92 1.34 -7.47
CA VAL A 61 4.07 2.46 -8.39
C VAL A 61 4.16 3.77 -7.61
N ALA A 62 5.28 4.48 -7.76
CA ALA A 62 5.44 5.84 -7.26
C ALA A 62 4.75 6.81 -8.24
N PHE A 63 3.72 7.52 -7.79
CA PHE A 63 2.88 8.31 -8.71
C PHE A 63 2.72 9.78 -8.35
N GLU A 64 3.01 10.18 -7.12
CA GLU A 64 2.88 11.56 -6.67
C GLU A 64 4.07 11.98 -5.80
N ARG A 65 4.62 13.16 -6.07
CA ARG A 65 5.70 13.74 -5.28
C ARG A 65 5.12 14.59 -4.16
N LEU A 66 5.58 14.35 -2.94
CA LEU A 66 5.18 15.09 -1.75
C LEU A 66 6.37 15.89 -1.19
N GLY A 67 6.08 17.03 -0.58
CA GLY A 67 7.08 17.83 0.13
C GLY A 67 7.46 17.27 1.51
N SER A 68 6.60 16.41 2.07
CA SER A 68 6.83 15.73 3.36
C SER A 68 6.12 14.36 3.34
N ALA A 69 6.45 13.50 4.30
CA ALA A 69 5.81 12.18 4.42
C ALA A 69 4.30 12.23 4.68
N GLY A 70 3.75 13.37 5.12
CA GLY A 70 2.30 13.61 5.24
C GLY A 70 1.56 12.65 6.18
N GLY A 71 2.27 11.95 7.07
CA GLY A 71 1.67 10.95 7.95
C GLY A 71 1.68 9.52 7.39
N TYR A 72 2.05 9.35 6.14
CA TYR A 72 2.28 8.03 5.54
C TYR A 72 3.51 7.35 6.14
N PRO A 73 3.51 6.01 6.30
CA PRO A 73 4.70 5.28 6.71
C PRO A 73 5.80 5.34 5.63
N LEU A 74 7.05 5.38 6.07
CA LEU A 74 8.19 5.28 5.17
C LEU A 74 8.32 3.84 4.67
N LEU A 75 8.34 3.68 3.35
CA LEU A 75 8.37 2.40 2.66
C LEU A 75 9.78 2.04 2.21
N THR A 76 10.17 0.80 2.46
CA THR A 76 11.35 0.19 1.85
C THR A 76 10.94 -1.14 1.21
N LEU A 77 11.17 -1.28 -0.08
CA LEU A 77 10.87 -2.48 -0.86
C LEU A 77 12.14 -3.20 -1.29
N SER A 78 12.06 -4.53 -1.35
CA SER A 78 13.06 -5.38 -2.00
C SER A 78 13.04 -5.21 -3.53
N GLU A 79 13.88 -5.96 -4.24
CA GLU A 79 14.02 -5.89 -5.70
C GLU A 79 12.69 -6.17 -6.43
N ASP A 80 11.89 -7.12 -5.96
CA ASP A 80 10.53 -7.35 -6.48
C ASP A 80 9.54 -6.36 -5.85
N ARG A 81 9.48 -5.18 -6.44
CA ARG A 81 8.65 -4.08 -5.95
C ARG A 81 7.16 -4.40 -5.94
N ALA A 82 6.66 -5.10 -6.95
CA ALA A 82 5.23 -5.38 -7.08
C ALA A 82 4.76 -6.35 -5.99
N THR A 83 5.50 -7.44 -5.77
CA THR A 83 5.21 -8.39 -4.70
C THR A 83 5.37 -7.74 -3.34
N GLY A 84 6.48 -7.02 -3.09
CA GLY A 84 6.71 -6.34 -1.82
C GLY A 84 5.65 -5.29 -1.48
N ALA A 85 5.19 -4.52 -2.47
CA ALA A 85 4.12 -3.55 -2.28
C ALA A 85 2.76 -4.21 -1.99
N SER A 86 2.45 -5.31 -2.68
CA SER A 86 1.24 -6.11 -2.41
C SER A 86 1.25 -6.69 -0.98
N ASP A 87 2.40 -7.16 -0.53
CA ASP A 87 2.57 -7.68 0.84
C ASP A 87 2.36 -6.58 1.88
N VAL A 88 2.98 -5.42 1.68
CA VAL A 88 2.80 -4.24 2.54
C VAL A 88 1.35 -3.77 2.56
N ALA A 89 0.68 -3.72 1.40
CA ALA A 89 -0.73 -3.35 1.30
C ALA A 89 -1.62 -4.32 2.09
N SER A 90 -1.33 -5.62 2.01
CA SER A 90 -2.05 -6.66 2.75
C SER A 90 -1.87 -6.50 4.27
N VAL A 91 -0.65 -6.22 4.73
CA VAL A 91 -0.37 -5.94 6.14
C VAL A 91 -1.12 -4.71 6.62
N LEU A 92 -0.97 -3.58 5.93
CA LEU A 92 -1.65 -2.33 6.30
C LEU A 92 -3.17 -2.46 6.26
N GLY A 93 -3.71 -3.26 5.32
CA GLY A 93 -5.14 -3.55 5.24
C GLY A 93 -5.67 -4.46 6.35
N ALA A 94 -4.83 -5.33 6.91
CA ALA A 94 -5.20 -6.22 8.00
C ALA A 94 -5.16 -5.53 9.38
N LEU A 95 -4.33 -4.48 9.53
CA LEU A 95 -4.22 -3.72 10.77
C LEU A 95 -5.49 -2.90 11.02
N ASP A 96 -5.90 -2.81 12.28
CA ASP A 96 -6.91 -1.86 12.72
C ASP A 96 -6.42 -0.41 12.54
N GLU A 97 -7.34 0.54 12.46
CA GLU A 97 -7.03 1.96 12.22
C GLU A 97 -6.07 2.54 13.26
N SER A 98 -6.25 2.16 14.53
CA SER A 98 -5.41 2.62 15.64
C SER A 98 -3.96 2.17 15.46
N THR A 99 -3.72 0.90 15.16
CA THR A 99 -2.38 0.35 14.93
C THR A 99 -1.79 0.88 13.63
N ARG A 100 -2.58 0.91 12.55
CA ARG A 100 -2.13 1.41 11.24
C ARG A 100 -1.65 2.86 11.29
N SER A 101 -2.35 3.74 12.00
CA SER A 101 -1.97 5.15 12.17
C SER A 101 -0.65 5.33 12.94
N GLN A 102 -0.23 4.34 13.70
CA GLN A 102 1.02 4.34 14.44
C GLN A 102 2.22 3.81 13.64
N VAL A 103 2.01 3.22 12.48
CA VAL A 103 3.11 2.74 11.63
C VAL A 103 3.92 3.94 11.12
N SER A 104 5.21 3.99 11.44
CA SER A 104 6.13 5.05 11.01
C SER A 104 6.98 4.63 9.82
N ALA A 105 7.36 3.35 9.76
CA ALA A 105 8.13 2.78 8.66
C ALA A 105 7.74 1.33 8.45
N ILE A 106 7.79 0.86 7.21
CA ILE A 106 7.48 -0.51 6.84
C ILE A 106 8.44 -0.99 5.76
N THR A 107 8.96 -2.19 5.94
CA THR A 107 9.93 -2.81 5.04
C THR A 107 9.43 -4.17 4.60
N SER A 108 9.47 -4.42 3.30
CA SER A 108 9.32 -5.75 2.72
C SER A 108 10.68 -6.25 2.23
N SER A 109 11.10 -7.42 2.71
CA SER A 109 12.35 -8.08 2.30
C SER A 109 12.04 -9.52 1.87
N GLY A 110 11.96 -9.73 0.57
CA GLY A 110 11.42 -10.99 0.03
C GLY A 110 9.96 -11.16 0.43
N THR A 111 9.65 -12.25 1.13
CA THR A 111 8.30 -12.53 1.64
C THR A 111 8.07 -12.07 3.08
N GLN A 112 9.06 -11.42 3.69
CA GLN A 112 9.01 -11.00 5.09
C GLN A 112 8.69 -9.52 5.19
N VAL A 113 7.70 -9.18 6.02
CA VAL A 113 7.35 -7.80 6.33
C VAL A 113 7.70 -7.49 7.78
N THR A 114 8.33 -6.35 7.97
CA THR A 114 8.65 -5.79 9.31
C THR A 114 8.26 -4.32 9.31
N PHE A 115 7.72 -3.84 10.40
CA PHE A 115 7.40 -2.42 10.51
C PHE A 115 7.72 -1.86 11.89
N THR A 116 7.89 -0.55 11.95
CA THR A 116 8.18 0.20 13.16
C THR A 116 7.02 1.11 13.48
N LEU A 117 6.64 1.17 14.74
CA LEU A 117 5.61 2.08 15.24
C LEU A 117 6.24 3.43 15.63
N ARG A 118 5.42 4.48 15.70
CA ARG A 118 5.86 5.84 16.07
C ARG A 118 6.49 5.92 17.47
N GLY A 119 6.16 4.99 18.34
CA GLY A 119 6.79 4.84 19.66
C GLY A 119 8.18 4.16 19.64
N GLY A 120 8.69 3.78 18.47
CA GLY A 120 9.99 3.12 18.31
C GLY A 120 9.95 1.59 18.40
N GLN A 121 8.78 1.01 18.69
CA GLN A 121 8.64 -0.45 18.76
C GLN A 121 8.74 -1.06 17.35
N THR A 122 9.40 -2.22 17.27
CA THR A 122 9.50 -3.00 16.04
C THR A 122 8.52 -4.16 16.04
N VAL A 123 7.82 -4.35 14.93
CA VAL A 123 6.92 -5.49 14.74
C VAL A 123 7.44 -6.37 13.62
N LYS A 124 7.72 -7.62 13.93
CA LYS A 124 8.05 -8.66 12.96
C LYS A 124 6.77 -9.37 12.56
N TRP A 125 6.30 -9.06 11.35
CA TRP A 125 5.07 -9.64 10.84
C TRP A 125 5.29 -10.99 10.16
N GLY A 126 6.41 -11.14 9.46
CA GLY A 126 6.69 -12.31 8.65
C GLY A 126 5.93 -12.30 7.32
N THR A 127 5.39 -13.44 6.93
CA THR A 127 4.59 -13.60 5.70
C THR A 127 3.17 -13.06 5.86
N ASN A 128 2.40 -12.99 4.76
CA ASN A 128 0.99 -12.58 4.78
C ASN A 128 0.01 -13.69 5.18
N GLU A 129 0.49 -14.89 5.50
CA GLU A 129 -0.36 -15.94 6.03
C GLU A 129 -0.98 -15.52 7.36
N ASP A 130 -2.25 -15.87 7.56
CA ASP A 130 -3.01 -15.57 8.79
C ASP A 130 -3.04 -14.09 9.19
N ALA A 131 -2.97 -13.17 8.22
CA ALA A 131 -2.91 -11.74 8.48
C ALA A 131 -4.01 -11.22 9.44
N PRO A 132 -5.28 -11.63 9.35
CA PRO A 132 -6.31 -11.21 10.31
C PRO A 132 -6.06 -11.70 11.73
N GLN A 133 -5.46 -12.89 11.90
CA GLN A 133 -5.11 -13.43 13.21
C GLN A 133 -3.92 -12.68 13.80
N LYS A 134 -2.88 -12.46 13.00
CA LYS A 134 -1.71 -11.67 13.40
C LYS A 134 -2.08 -10.26 13.86
N ALA A 135 -2.99 -9.60 13.13
CA ALA A 135 -3.47 -8.28 13.51
C ALA A 135 -4.16 -8.27 14.88
N ARG A 136 -5.03 -9.26 15.15
CA ARG A 136 -5.70 -9.40 16.47
C ARG A 136 -4.72 -9.69 17.59
N VAL A 137 -3.76 -10.59 17.36
CA VAL A 137 -2.72 -10.91 18.33
C VAL A 137 -1.88 -9.67 18.63
N LEU A 138 -1.44 -8.95 17.60
CA LEU A 138 -0.66 -7.72 17.76
C LEU A 138 -1.43 -6.67 18.54
N ALA A 139 -2.70 -6.41 18.21
CA ALA A 139 -3.53 -5.45 18.94
C ALA A 139 -3.66 -5.81 20.43
N THR A 140 -3.82 -7.10 20.74
CA THR A 140 -3.87 -7.60 22.12
C THR A 140 -2.54 -7.40 22.84
N LEU A 141 -1.42 -7.69 22.17
CA LEU A 141 -0.09 -7.50 22.75
C LEU A 141 0.21 -6.03 23.03
N LEU A 142 -0.07 -5.14 22.07
CA LEU A 142 0.13 -3.70 22.22
C LEU A 142 -0.70 -3.10 23.37
N ALA A 143 -1.89 -3.66 23.63
CA ALA A 143 -2.75 -3.20 24.72
C ALA A 143 -2.32 -3.69 26.11
N ASN A 144 -1.62 -4.83 26.21
CA ASN A 144 -1.39 -5.52 27.47
C ASN A 144 0.09 -5.72 27.83
N VAL A 145 1.00 -5.59 26.87
CA VAL A 145 2.43 -5.86 27.05
C VAL A 145 3.26 -4.68 26.57
N THR A 146 4.14 -4.18 27.42
CA THR A 146 5.13 -3.18 27.03
C THR A 146 6.41 -3.89 26.61
N ALA A 147 6.78 -3.78 25.34
CA ALA A 147 7.98 -4.40 24.79
C ALA A 147 8.58 -3.50 23.70
N THR A 148 9.82 -3.74 23.33
CA THR A 148 10.50 -3.04 22.24
C THR A 148 10.31 -3.76 20.90
N THR A 149 10.07 -5.07 20.95
CA THR A 149 9.83 -5.89 19.77
C THR A 149 8.63 -6.80 19.99
N TYR A 150 7.78 -6.86 19.00
CA TYR A 150 6.62 -7.77 18.93
C TYR A 150 6.80 -8.68 17.71
N ASP A 151 6.98 -9.96 17.92
CA ASP A 151 7.08 -10.94 16.86
C ASP A 151 5.76 -11.71 16.76
N VAL A 152 5.01 -11.44 15.70
CA VAL A 152 3.74 -12.09 15.38
C VAL A 152 3.83 -12.94 14.10
N SER A 153 5.05 -13.22 13.64
CA SER A 153 5.28 -14.06 12.46
C SER A 153 4.65 -15.44 12.60
N SER A 154 4.58 -15.95 13.84
CA SER A 154 3.86 -17.16 14.24
C SER A 154 2.74 -16.79 15.21
N PRO A 155 1.51 -16.52 14.77
CA PRO A 155 0.46 -15.95 15.62
C PRO A 155 0.01 -16.87 16.76
N ASN A 156 0.30 -18.17 16.68
CA ASN A 156 0.01 -19.13 17.75
C ASN A 156 1.09 -19.14 18.85
N HIS A 157 2.26 -18.58 18.57
CA HIS A 157 3.40 -18.50 19.48
C HIS A 157 4.09 -17.13 19.38
N PRO A 158 3.37 -16.03 19.70
CA PRO A 158 3.96 -14.70 19.62
C PRO A 158 5.07 -14.53 20.67
N VAL A 159 6.08 -13.75 20.32
CA VAL A 159 7.22 -13.44 21.20
C VAL A 159 7.34 -11.93 21.35
N THR A 160 7.67 -11.50 22.57
CA THR A 160 7.95 -10.09 22.90
C THR A 160 9.29 -9.96 23.59
N SER A 161 10.03 -8.90 23.31
CA SER A 161 11.30 -8.59 23.95
C SER A 161 11.53 -7.10 24.16
#